data_81b54d6f9fd61eacc3a85f5bd01e49e3
#
_entry.id   81b54d6f9fd61eacc3a85f5bd01e49e3
#
_cell.length_a   1.000
_cell.length_b   1.000
_cell.length_c   1.000
_cell.angle_alpha   90.00
_cell.angle_beta   90.00
_cell.angle_gamma   90.00
#
_symmetry.space_group_name_H-M   'P 1'
#
loop_
_entity.id
_entity.type
_entity.pdbx_description
1 polymer ?
#
loop_
_entity_poly.entity_id
_entity_poly.type
_entity_poly.pdbx_seq_one_letter_code
_entity_poly.pdbx_strand_id
1 'polypeptide(L)'
;MSKKVAVIMGSDSDFPVFAPAINRLKSFGIPMEVRVMSAHRTPDAAAEFSKTAKDNGFGVIIAGAGKAAHLAGVLAAHTTLPVIGIPVKSSTLDGLDALLSTVQMPSGIPVATVAIDGADNAAILACQMLALSDEGLAAQLAQMKEDMVQGVAKKNAALQEKVKEL
;
A
#
# COMPACT_ATOMS: atom_id res chain seq x y z
N MET A 1 -9.29 -13.99 14.41
CA MET A 1 -9.86 -12.87 13.61
C MET A 1 -8.76 -12.29 12.74
N SER A 2 -9.01 -12.11 11.45
CA SER A 2 -8.03 -11.47 10.57
C SER A 2 -7.77 -10.02 11.00
N LYS A 3 -6.51 -9.59 10.95
CA LYS A 3 -6.12 -8.22 11.29
C LYS A 3 -6.63 -7.26 10.22
N LYS A 4 -7.03 -6.04 10.63
CA LYS A 4 -7.42 -4.98 9.70
C LYS A 4 -6.20 -4.32 9.07
N VAL A 5 -6.39 -3.74 7.89
CA VAL A 5 -5.42 -2.84 7.25
C VAL A 5 -5.95 -1.41 7.32
N ALA A 6 -5.11 -0.49 7.80
CA ALA A 6 -5.39 0.94 7.69
C ALA A 6 -4.92 1.45 6.33
N VAL A 7 -5.74 2.27 5.67
CA VAL A 7 -5.41 2.93 4.40
C VAL A 7 -5.53 4.44 4.63
N ILE A 8 -4.40 5.12 4.75
CA ILE A 8 -4.33 6.52 5.18
C ILE A 8 -3.76 7.38 4.05
N MET A 9 -4.50 8.36 3.61
CA MET A 9 -4.07 9.30 2.56
C MET A 9 -3.96 10.72 3.10
N GLY A 10 -2.97 11.48 2.62
CA GLY A 10 -2.68 12.85 3.06
C GLY A 10 -3.73 13.88 2.64
N SER A 11 -4.48 13.57 1.59
CA SER A 11 -5.57 14.36 1.03
C SER A 11 -6.61 13.45 0.39
N ASP A 12 -7.86 13.92 0.34
CA ASP A 12 -8.94 13.27 -0.40
C ASP A 12 -8.69 13.27 -1.92
N SER A 13 -7.92 14.22 -2.43
CA SER A 13 -7.47 14.26 -3.83
C SER A 13 -6.62 13.05 -4.22
N ASP A 14 -6.02 12.35 -3.25
CA ASP A 14 -5.19 11.17 -3.49
C ASP A 14 -6.04 9.88 -3.68
N PHE A 15 -7.35 9.96 -3.42
CA PHE A 15 -8.24 8.79 -3.48
C PHE A 15 -8.14 7.98 -4.79
N PRO A 16 -8.04 8.59 -5.99
CA PRO A 16 -7.87 7.83 -7.23
C PRO A 16 -6.62 6.94 -7.23
N VAL A 17 -5.53 7.39 -6.61
CA VAL A 17 -4.28 6.61 -6.47
C VAL A 17 -4.49 5.44 -5.50
N PHE A 18 -5.28 5.62 -4.45
CA PHE A 18 -5.53 4.59 -3.43
C PHE A 18 -6.64 3.59 -3.80
N ALA A 19 -7.51 3.92 -4.73
CA ALA A 19 -8.63 3.05 -5.13
C ALA A 19 -8.17 1.62 -5.54
N PRO A 20 -7.05 1.41 -6.27
CA PRO A 20 -6.53 0.08 -6.55
C PRO A 20 -6.20 -0.72 -5.29
N ALA A 21 -5.59 -0.09 -4.26
CA ALA A 21 -5.30 -0.78 -2.99
C ALA A 21 -6.58 -1.23 -2.28
N ILE A 22 -7.57 -0.34 -2.22
CA ILE A 22 -8.87 -0.62 -1.60
C ILE A 22 -9.55 -1.80 -2.29
N ASN A 23 -9.57 -1.81 -3.62
CA ASN A 23 -10.15 -2.89 -4.41
C ASN A 23 -9.38 -4.21 -4.22
N ARG A 24 -8.06 -4.16 -4.15
CA ARG A 24 -7.21 -5.32 -3.90
C ARG A 24 -7.48 -5.92 -2.52
N LEU A 25 -7.52 -5.12 -1.47
CA LEU A 25 -7.83 -5.59 -0.12
C LEU A 25 -9.24 -6.22 -0.06
N LYS A 26 -10.23 -5.61 -0.73
CA LYS A 26 -11.57 -6.19 -0.87
C LYS A 26 -11.55 -7.56 -1.54
N SER A 27 -10.77 -7.72 -2.62
CA SER A 27 -10.69 -8.99 -3.37
C SER A 27 -10.11 -10.13 -2.53
N PHE A 28 -9.26 -9.83 -1.55
CA PHE A 28 -8.72 -10.78 -0.59
C PHE A 28 -9.59 -10.92 0.68
N GLY A 29 -10.71 -10.21 0.78
CA GLY A 29 -11.59 -10.25 1.96
C GLY A 29 -10.97 -9.62 3.20
N ILE A 30 -9.97 -8.74 3.05
CA ILE A 30 -9.29 -8.10 4.18
C ILE A 30 -10.12 -6.94 4.71
N PRO A 31 -10.48 -6.94 6.00
CA PRO A 31 -11.14 -5.81 6.62
C PRO A 31 -10.19 -4.60 6.63
N MET A 32 -10.73 -3.43 6.29
CA MET A 32 -9.93 -2.22 6.20
C MET A 32 -10.68 -1.01 6.73
N GLU A 33 -9.91 0.02 7.07
CA GLU A 33 -10.41 1.34 7.40
C GLU A 33 -9.67 2.39 6.58
N VAL A 34 -10.41 3.24 5.87
CA VAL A 34 -9.85 4.25 4.97
C VAL A 34 -10.06 5.63 5.61
N ARG A 35 -8.99 6.42 5.74
CA ARG A 35 -9.03 7.76 6.35
C ARG A 35 -8.17 8.76 5.60
N VAL A 36 -8.56 10.03 5.69
CA VAL A 36 -7.71 11.17 5.32
C VAL A 36 -7.09 11.71 6.61
N MET A 37 -5.76 11.81 6.65
CA MET A 37 -4.99 12.43 7.74
C MET A 37 -3.78 13.14 7.16
N SER A 38 -3.48 14.33 7.66
CA SER A 38 -2.29 15.07 7.24
C SER A 38 -1.26 15.12 8.34
N ALA A 39 -0.03 14.69 8.06
CA ALA A 39 1.08 14.82 9.00
C ALA A 39 1.37 16.28 9.40
N HIS A 40 1.07 17.22 8.48
CA HIS A 40 1.35 18.64 8.69
C HIS A 40 0.17 19.42 9.26
N ARG A 41 -1.07 19.07 8.88
CA ARG A 41 -2.29 19.82 9.25
C ARG A 41 -3.05 19.20 10.41
N THR A 42 -2.89 17.90 10.63
CA THR A 42 -3.52 17.14 11.73
C THR A 42 -2.52 16.19 12.41
N PRO A 43 -1.35 16.69 12.88
CA PRO A 43 -0.28 15.85 13.42
C PRO A 43 -0.72 15.03 14.63
N ASP A 44 -1.50 15.61 15.51
CA ASP A 44 -1.98 14.93 16.73
C ASP A 44 -2.91 13.76 16.38
N ALA A 45 -3.82 13.94 15.41
CA ALA A 45 -4.71 12.88 14.95
C ALA A 45 -3.93 11.72 14.30
N ALA A 46 -2.89 12.02 13.52
CA ALA A 46 -2.02 11.01 12.92
C ALA A 46 -1.23 10.23 13.98
N ALA A 47 -0.67 10.93 14.97
CA ALA A 47 0.08 10.33 16.06
C ALA A 47 -0.82 9.45 16.94
N GLU A 48 -2.00 9.93 17.33
CA GLU A 48 -2.94 9.19 18.17
C GLU A 48 -3.48 7.94 17.45
N PHE A 49 -3.87 8.07 16.18
CA PHE A 49 -4.27 6.92 15.36
C PHE A 49 -3.17 5.84 15.37
N SER A 50 -1.93 6.24 15.09
CA SER A 50 -0.82 5.31 14.94
C SER A 50 -0.47 4.60 16.27
N LYS A 51 -0.48 5.33 17.40
CA LYS A 51 -0.26 4.77 18.73
C LYS A 51 -1.29 3.71 19.11
N THR A 52 -2.55 3.94 18.77
CA THR A 52 -3.68 3.07 19.15
C THR A 52 -4.02 2.02 18.11
N ALA A 53 -3.43 2.07 16.91
CA ALA A 53 -3.78 1.20 15.79
C ALA A 53 -3.68 -0.30 16.14
N LYS A 54 -2.62 -0.72 16.83
CA LYS A 54 -2.43 -2.12 17.22
C LYS A 54 -3.55 -2.62 18.12
N ASP A 55 -3.92 -1.84 19.12
CA ASP A 55 -4.97 -2.18 20.08
C ASP A 55 -6.36 -2.17 19.44
N ASN A 56 -6.54 -1.35 18.42
CA ASN A 56 -7.75 -1.31 17.58
C ASN A 56 -7.80 -2.42 16.50
N GLY A 57 -6.90 -3.41 16.55
CA GLY A 57 -6.95 -4.61 15.72
C GLY A 57 -6.33 -4.45 14.32
N PHE A 58 -5.61 -3.38 14.06
CA PHE A 58 -4.83 -3.25 12.82
C PHE A 58 -3.58 -4.13 12.86
N GLY A 59 -3.19 -4.66 11.70
CA GLY A 59 -1.96 -5.43 11.51
C GLY A 59 -0.93 -4.72 10.65
N VAL A 60 -1.40 -3.87 9.71
CA VAL A 60 -0.56 -3.11 8.78
C VAL A 60 -1.18 -1.75 8.53
N ILE A 61 -0.35 -0.74 8.33
CA ILE A 61 -0.77 0.60 7.90
C ILE A 61 -0.20 0.86 6.51
N ILE A 62 -1.06 1.15 5.54
CA ILE A 62 -0.71 1.69 4.23
C ILE A 62 -0.93 3.20 4.31
N ALA A 63 0.08 3.99 4.00
CA ALA A 63 -0.03 5.44 4.03
C ALA A 63 0.67 6.08 2.84
N GLY A 64 0.12 7.18 2.33
CA GLY A 64 0.77 7.89 1.23
C GLY A 64 0.38 9.37 1.17
N ALA A 65 1.26 10.12 0.54
CA ALA A 65 1.12 11.54 0.28
C ALA A 65 2.00 11.93 -0.91
N GLY A 66 1.69 13.06 -1.51
CA GLY A 66 2.52 13.70 -2.53
C GLY A 66 3.41 14.81 -1.97
N LYS A 67 4.30 15.35 -2.80
CA LYS A 67 5.25 16.44 -2.46
C LYS A 67 6.11 16.06 -1.25
N ALA A 68 6.10 16.84 -0.18
CA ALA A 68 6.74 16.53 1.10
C ALA A 68 5.97 15.39 1.81
N ALA A 69 6.15 14.17 1.35
CA ALA A 69 5.38 12.98 1.70
C ALA A 69 5.82 12.39 3.05
N HIS A 70 5.64 13.14 4.14
CA HIS A 70 6.08 12.75 5.48
C HIS A 70 5.11 11.82 6.21
N LEU A 71 3.89 11.62 5.71
CA LEU A 71 2.81 10.93 6.45
C LEU A 71 3.21 9.51 6.88
N ALA A 72 3.73 8.69 5.96
CA ALA A 72 4.11 7.32 6.29
C ALA A 72 5.21 7.27 7.36
N GLY A 73 6.22 8.13 7.26
CA GLY A 73 7.29 8.24 8.25
C GLY A 73 6.79 8.70 9.62
N VAL A 74 5.87 9.67 9.67
CA VAL A 74 5.26 10.15 10.91
C VAL A 74 4.45 9.02 11.56
N LEU A 75 3.65 8.28 10.80
CA LEU A 75 2.90 7.14 11.35
C LEU A 75 3.86 6.05 11.87
N ALA A 76 4.91 5.72 11.11
CA ALA A 76 5.90 4.71 11.51
C ALA A 76 6.62 5.08 12.82
N ALA A 77 6.84 6.37 13.09
CA ALA A 77 7.48 6.84 14.32
C ALA A 77 6.62 6.60 15.58
N HIS A 78 5.32 6.37 15.44
CA HIS A 78 4.38 6.23 16.55
C HIS A 78 3.80 4.83 16.73
N THR A 79 4.23 3.84 15.94
CA THR A 79 3.73 2.46 16.03
C THR A 79 4.84 1.43 15.86
N THR A 80 4.58 0.22 16.34
CA THR A 80 5.40 -0.97 16.01
C THR A 80 4.81 -1.81 14.90
N LEU A 81 3.66 -1.41 14.33
CA LEU A 81 3.09 -2.08 13.17
C LEU A 81 3.92 -1.80 11.92
N PRO A 82 3.96 -2.72 10.96
CA PRO A 82 4.52 -2.44 9.63
C PRO A 82 3.79 -1.27 8.98
N VAL A 83 4.56 -0.32 8.43
CA VAL A 83 4.03 0.79 7.64
C VAL A 83 4.54 0.68 6.22
N ILE A 84 3.61 0.71 5.26
CA ILE A 84 3.88 0.70 3.83
C ILE A 84 3.63 2.11 3.29
N GLY A 85 4.63 2.69 2.66
CA GLY A 85 4.57 4.04 2.09
C GLY A 85 4.26 4.02 0.60
N ILE A 86 3.28 4.82 0.17
CA ILE A 86 2.97 5.07 -1.23
C ILE A 86 3.37 6.50 -1.56
N PRO A 87 4.47 6.72 -2.29
CA PRO A 87 4.75 8.03 -2.86
C PRO A 87 3.68 8.39 -3.88
N VAL A 88 3.01 9.54 -3.71
CA VAL A 88 1.97 9.98 -4.65
C VAL A 88 2.56 10.99 -5.61
N LYS A 89 2.39 10.74 -6.92
CA LYS A 89 2.81 11.65 -7.98
C LYS A 89 2.15 13.01 -7.82
N SER A 90 2.94 14.06 -7.97
CA SER A 90 2.47 15.44 -7.99
C SER A 90 2.94 16.16 -9.25
N SER A 91 2.49 17.40 -9.44
CA SER A 91 2.89 18.25 -10.59
C SER A 91 4.38 18.62 -10.60
N THR A 92 5.09 18.44 -9.48
CA THR A 92 6.50 18.77 -9.33
C THR A 92 7.33 17.50 -9.29
N LEU A 93 8.41 17.40 -10.05
CA LEU A 93 9.35 16.28 -10.10
C LEU A 93 8.72 14.90 -10.35
N ASP A 94 7.51 14.84 -10.88
CA ASP A 94 6.79 13.59 -11.22
C ASP A 94 6.73 12.54 -10.09
N GLY A 95 6.77 13.01 -8.84
CA GLY A 95 6.70 12.16 -7.64
C GLY A 95 8.07 11.73 -7.08
N LEU A 96 9.18 12.14 -7.69
CA LEU A 96 10.52 11.85 -7.15
C LEU A 96 10.73 12.47 -5.76
N ASP A 97 10.22 13.67 -5.54
CA ASP A 97 10.18 14.35 -4.24
C ASP A 97 9.43 13.52 -3.19
N ALA A 98 8.27 12.98 -3.54
CA ALA A 98 7.48 12.12 -2.66
C ALA A 98 8.19 10.77 -2.40
N LEU A 99 8.80 10.17 -3.43
CA LEU A 99 9.57 8.95 -3.28
C LEU A 99 10.74 9.13 -2.31
N LEU A 100 11.55 10.17 -2.49
CA LEU A 100 12.70 10.42 -1.64
C LEU A 100 12.28 10.77 -0.21
N SER A 101 11.21 11.53 -0.03
CA SER A 101 10.66 11.85 1.30
C SER A 101 10.12 10.64 2.04
N THR A 102 9.67 9.61 1.32
CA THR A 102 9.08 8.39 1.91
C THR A 102 10.13 7.31 2.17
N VAL A 103 11.09 7.12 1.25
CA VAL A 103 12.02 5.99 1.30
C VAL A 103 13.25 6.26 2.17
N GLN A 104 13.71 7.52 2.29
CA GLN A 104 14.93 7.89 3.01
C GLN A 104 14.68 8.03 4.52
N MET A 105 14.27 6.93 5.14
CA MET A 105 13.98 6.89 6.58
C MET A 105 15.25 6.71 7.41
N PRO A 106 15.32 7.32 8.62
CA PRO A 106 16.43 7.12 9.54
C PRO A 106 16.44 5.70 10.09
N SER A 107 17.62 5.26 10.54
CA SER A 107 17.78 3.99 11.24
C SER A 107 16.84 3.89 12.45
N GLY A 108 16.14 2.76 12.57
CA GLY A 108 15.19 2.48 13.65
C GLY A 108 13.73 2.77 13.32
N ILE A 109 13.43 3.55 12.27
CA ILE A 109 12.05 3.87 11.85
C ILE A 109 11.86 3.48 10.37
N PRO A 110 11.65 2.19 10.05
CA PRO A 110 11.51 1.74 8.67
C PRO A 110 10.12 2.05 8.09
N VAL A 111 10.09 2.37 6.79
CA VAL A 111 8.89 2.40 5.96
C VAL A 111 9.13 1.52 4.74
N ALA A 112 8.27 0.52 4.51
CA ALA A 112 8.32 -0.32 3.32
C ALA A 112 7.76 0.45 2.12
N THR A 113 8.61 1.12 1.36
CA THR A 113 8.18 2.01 0.28
C THR A 113 7.97 1.25 -1.03
N VAL A 114 6.77 1.39 -1.62
CA VAL A 114 6.44 0.86 -2.95
C VAL A 114 6.74 1.89 -4.05
N ALA A 115 6.51 1.52 -5.29
CA ALA A 115 6.68 2.44 -6.43
C ALA A 115 5.77 3.68 -6.31
N ILE A 116 6.10 4.75 -7.02
CA ILE A 116 5.23 5.94 -7.16
C ILE A 116 3.87 5.46 -7.69
N ASP A 117 2.80 5.89 -7.04
CA ASP A 117 1.41 5.49 -7.28
C ASP A 117 1.16 3.96 -7.21
N GLY A 118 2.06 3.21 -6.59
CA GLY A 118 2.05 1.74 -6.53
C GLY A 118 1.07 1.15 -5.51
N ALA A 119 -0.14 1.67 -5.42
CA ALA A 119 -1.10 1.32 -4.38
C ALA A 119 -1.55 -0.15 -4.41
N ASP A 120 -1.72 -0.76 -5.60
CA ASP A 120 -2.05 -2.18 -5.71
C ASP A 120 -0.97 -3.06 -5.08
N ASN A 121 0.31 -2.77 -5.35
CA ASN A 121 1.43 -3.47 -4.72
C ASN A 121 1.53 -3.22 -3.21
N ALA A 122 1.15 -2.04 -2.73
CA ALA A 122 1.08 -1.78 -1.29
C ALA A 122 0.05 -2.69 -0.61
N ALA A 123 -1.12 -2.89 -1.22
CA ALA A 123 -2.13 -3.81 -0.71
C ALA A 123 -1.67 -5.27 -0.76
N ILE A 124 -1.03 -5.71 -1.84
CA ILE A 124 -0.46 -7.06 -1.95
C ILE A 124 0.61 -7.27 -0.87
N LEU A 125 1.51 -6.32 -0.66
CA LEU A 125 2.54 -6.39 0.39
C LEU A 125 1.90 -6.46 1.80
N ALA A 126 0.85 -5.69 2.06
CA ALA A 126 0.10 -5.79 3.31
C ALA A 126 -0.50 -7.20 3.49
N CYS A 127 -1.11 -7.76 2.44
CA CYS A 127 -1.61 -9.14 2.45
C CYS A 127 -0.48 -10.15 2.71
N GLN A 128 0.69 -9.98 2.09
CA GLN A 128 1.85 -10.86 2.33
C GLN A 128 2.31 -10.82 3.79
N MET A 129 2.35 -9.64 4.41
CA MET A 129 2.69 -9.49 5.84
C MET A 129 1.67 -10.20 6.74
N LEU A 130 0.38 -10.08 6.45
CA LEU A 130 -0.68 -10.75 7.19
C LEU A 130 -0.68 -12.27 6.98
N ALA A 131 -0.35 -12.73 5.77
CA ALA A 131 -0.31 -14.13 5.39
C ALA A 131 0.78 -14.93 6.14
N LEU A 132 1.76 -14.28 6.77
CA LEU A 132 2.74 -14.96 7.64
C LEU A 132 2.08 -15.72 8.81
N SER A 133 0.86 -15.36 9.17
CA SER A 133 0.06 -15.99 10.22
C SER A 133 -1.36 -16.37 9.77
N ASP A 134 -1.62 -16.39 8.46
CA ASP A 134 -2.93 -16.72 7.88
C ASP A 134 -2.74 -17.59 6.63
N GLU A 135 -2.88 -18.92 6.80
CA GLU A 135 -2.70 -19.90 5.72
C GLU A 135 -3.72 -19.74 4.59
N GLY A 136 -4.95 -19.31 4.91
CA GLY A 136 -5.97 -19.06 3.90
C GLY A 136 -5.60 -17.90 2.98
N LEU A 137 -5.07 -16.82 3.56
CA LEU A 137 -4.56 -15.69 2.80
C LEU A 137 -3.29 -16.05 2.01
N ALA A 138 -2.41 -16.87 2.58
CA ALA A 138 -1.23 -17.37 1.88
C ALA A 138 -1.62 -18.17 0.62
N ALA A 139 -2.62 -19.05 0.72
CA ALA A 139 -3.13 -19.80 -0.43
C ALA A 139 -3.73 -18.88 -1.51
N GLN A 140 -4.47 -17.85 -1.14
CA GLN A 140 -5.00 -16.86 -2.10
C GLN A 140 -3.88 -16.10 -2.83
N LEU A 141 -2.79 -15.74 -2.13
CA LEU A 141 -1.63 -15.10 -2.74
C LEU A 141 -0.89 -16.03 -3.70
N ALA A 142 -0.79 -17.32 -3.37
CA ALA A 142 -0.22 -18.34 -4.28
C ALA A 142 -1.07 -18.48 -5.54
N GLN A 143 -2.41 -18.57 -5.41
CA GLN A 143 -3.33 -18.62 -6.54
C GLN A 143 -3.20 -17.37 -7.42
N MET A 144 -3.13 -16.18 -6.83
CA MET A 144 -2.90 -14.94 -7.58
C MET A 144 -1.63 -15.02 -8.44
N LYS A 145 -0.53 -15.59 -7.94
CA LYS A 145 0.71 -15.77 -8.71
C LYS A 145 0.50 -16.71 -9.90
N GLU A 146 -0.20 -17.83 -9.70
CA GLU A 146 -0.52 -18.77 -10.78
C GLU A 146 -1.41 -18.11 -11.85
N ASP A 147 -2.42 -17.34 -11.44
CA ASP A 147 -3.29 -16.60 -12.37
C ASP A 147 -2.50 -15.59 -13.22
N MET A 148 -1.47 -14.96 -12.66
CA MET A 148 -0.57 -14.06 -13.40
C MET A 148 0.23 -14.83 -14.47
N VAL A 149 0.75 -16.02 -14.15
CA VAL A 149 1.46 -16.89 -15.10
C VAL A 149 0.54 -17.26 -16.27
N GLN A 150 -0.67 -17.71 -15.97
CA GLN A 150 -1.67 -18.05 -16.98
C GLN A 150 -2.08 -16.85 -17.84
N GLY A 151 -2.17 -15.67 -17.21
CA GLY A 151 -2.44 -14.41 -17.90
C GLY A 151 -1.38 -14.05 -18.94
N VAL A 152 -0.11 -14.21 -18.60
CA VAL A 152 1.01 -13.98 -19.54
C VAL A 152 1.02 -15.01 -20.64
N ALA A 153 0.80 -16.29 -20.33
CA ALA A 153 0.73 -17.37 -21.34
C ALA A 153 -0.36 -17.10 -22.40
N LYS A 154 -1.56 -16.69 -21.96
CA LYS A 154 -2.66 -16.32 -22.87
C LYS A 154 -2.29 -15.14 -23.78
N LYS A 155 -1.67 -14.09 -23.22
CA LYS A 155 -1.21 -12.93 -24.00
C LYS A 155 -0.16 -13.33 -25.04
N ASN A 156 0.79 -14.19 -24.65
CA ASN A 156 1.81 -14.68 -25.57
C ASN A 156 1.18 -15.51 -26.72
N ALA A 157 0.27 -16.42 -26.42
CA ALA A 157 -0.43 -17.19 -27.45
C ALA A 157 -1.17 -16.27 -28.46
N ALA A 158 -1.90 -15.28 -27.95
CA ALA A 158 -2.60 -14.31 -28.81
C ALA A 158 -1.63 -13.48 -29.67
N LEU A 159 -0.45 -13.14 -29.15
CA LEU A 159 0.59 -12.44 -29.91
C LEU A 159 1.14 -13.33 -31.04
N GLN A 160 1.40 -14.64 -30.76
CA GLN A 160 1.92 -15.58 -31.78
C GLN A 160 0.95 -15.73 -32.93
N GLU A 161 -0.37 -15.75 -32.69
CA GLU A 161 -1.35 -15.79 -33.81
C GLU A 161 -1.25 -14.51 -34.66
N LYS A 162 -1.16 -13.33 -34.06
CA LYS A 162 -0.99 -12.08 -34.80
C LYS A 162 0.31 -12.05 -35.65
N VAL A 163 1.39 -12.63 -35.14
CA VAL A 163 2.68 -12.69 -35.87
C VAL A 163 2.58 -13.56 -37.12
N LYS A 164 1.73 -14.62 -37.11
CA LYS A 164 1.51 -15.47 -38.29
C LYS A 164 0.75 -14.77 -39.41
N GLU A 165 0.05 -13.69 -39.12
CA GLU A 165 -0.74 -12.91 -40.05
C GLU A 165 0.08 -11.82 -40.77
N LEU A 166 1.35 -11.60 -40.36
CA LEU A 166 2.30 -10.66 -40.97
C LEU A 166 3.11 -11.31 -42.07
#